data_7b15904417d049e20a0bdeba5537e96a
#
_entry.id   7b15904417d049e20a0bdeba5537e96a
#
_cell.length_a   1.000
_cell.length_b   1.000
_cell.length_c   1.000
_cell.angle_alpha   90.00
_cell.angle_beta   90.00
_cell.angle_gamma   90.00
#
_symmetry.space_group_name_H-M   'P 1'
#
loop_
_entity.id
_entity.type
_entity.pdbx_description
1 polymer ?
#
loop_
_entity_poly.entity_id
_entity_poly.type
_entity_poly.pdbx_seq_one_letter_code
_entity_poly.pdbx_strand_id
1 'polypeptide(L)'
;AASTGAAGGDALQRLDAIEAELMRLTSKTEEVEIKVNRVVSDGTNRLGDLEFRLCEATEGCDVANLPDTPTLGGDAGEPIAADMGVVETPTDPAADEGGAELAIGEQMDFDRAKEVLASGDFRAAADQFATFAKSYPGSPLSQEASFNQGEALTQLGETANAARAYLEAFSGKPDGPFAGESLLKLGQALGELGQTPEACVTLGEVGTRFPDTLNATNAQVAMQGLGCQ
;
A
#
# COMPACT_ATOMS: atom_id res chain seq x y z
N ALA A 1 9.33 42.77 -39.04
CA ALA A 1 8.22 41.84 -39.23
C ALA A 1 8.45 40.66 -38.26
N ALA A 2 7.64 40.61 -37.23
CA ALA A 2 7.79 39.72 -36.09
C ALA A 2 7.22 38.33 -36.42
N SER A 3 7.96 37.30 -36.02
CA SER A 3 7.59 35.89 -36.08
C SER A 3 6.58 35.56 -34.96
N THR A 4 5.31 35.45 -35.30
CA THR A 4 4.22 34.99 -34.44
C THR A 4 3.75 33.58 -34.78
N GLY A 5 4.58 32.76 -35.42
CA GLY A 5 4.17 31.44 -35.94
C GLY A 5 4.56 30.22 -35.10
N ALA A 6 5.41 30.35 -34.07
CA ALA A 6 5.97 29.19 -33.40
C ALA A 6 5.20 28.72 -32.13
N ALA A 7 4.34 29.56 -31.55
CA ALA A 7 3.65 29.22 -30.30
C ALA A 7 2.38 28.38 -30.49
N GLY A 8 1.78 28.38 -31.69
CA GLY A 8 0.55 27.64 -31.95
C GLY A 8 0.76 26.14 -32.20
N GLY A 9 1.90 25.75 -32.76
CA GLY A 9 2.20 24.35 -33.06
C GLY A 9 2.47 23.52 -31.79
N ASP A 10 3.13 24.09 -30.81
CA ASP A 10 3.43 23.42 -29.52
C ASP A 10 2.16 23.18 -28.69
N ALA A 11 1.23 24.14 -28.72
CA ALA A 11 -0.04 24.00 -27.96
C ALA A 11 -0.96 22.92 -28.57
N LEU A 12 -1.04 22.84 -29.93
CA LEU A 12 -1.83 21.81 -30.61
C LEU A 12 -1.22 20.40 -30.37
N GLN A 13 0.10 20.28 -30.46
CA GLN A 13 0.78 19.01 -30.16
C GLN A 13 0.59 18.55 -28.74
N ARG A 14 0.53 19.45 -27.77
CA ARG A 14 0.21 19.13 -26.38
C ARG A 14 -1.25 18.68 -26.23
N LEU A 15 -2.18 19.29 -26.92
CA LEU A 15 -3.59 18.87 -26.92
C LEU A 15 -3.72 17.46 -27.50
N ASP A 16 -3.11 17.19 -28.65
CA ASP A 16 -3.11 15.85 -29.25
C ASP A 16 -2.53 14.79 -28.33
N ALA A 17 -1.45 15.12 -27.61
CA ALA A 17 -0.83 14.22 -26.63
C ALA A 17 -1.73 13.96 -25.42
N ILE A 18 -2.44 14.99 -24.93
CA ILE A 18 -3.41 14.85 -23.83
C ILE A 18 -4.60 14.00 -24.27
N GLU A 19 -5.13 14.24 -25.47
CA GLU A 19 -6.23 13.44 -26.02
C GLU A 19 -5.84 11.96 -26.18
N ALA A 20 -4.64 11.69 -26.69
CA ALA A 20 -4.13 10.33 -26.80
C ALA A 20 -4.00 9.64 -25.43
N GLU A 21 -3.51 10.37 -24.41
CA GLU A 21 -3.38 9.82 -23.05
C GLU A 21 -4.74 9.62 -22.37
N LEU A 22 -5.70 10.51 -22.60
CA LEU A 22 -7.08 10.32 -22.13
C LEU A 22 -7.72 9.07 -22.75
N MET A 23 -7.58 8.86 -24.06
CA MET A 23 -8.08 7.64 -24.71
C MET A 23 -7.42 6.38 -24.13
N ARG A 24 -6.12 6.44 -23.87
CA ARG A 24 -5.38 5.34 -23.26
C ARG A 24 -5.85 5.03 -21.84
N LEU A 25 -6.09 6.07 -21.04
CA LEU A 25 -6.60 5.93 -19.66
C LEU A 25 -8.02 5.38 -19.65
N THR A 26 -8.90 5.90 -20.52
CA THR A 26 -10.27 5.40 -20.68
C THR A 26 -10.29 3.91 -21.04
N SER A 27 -9.48 3.50 -22.02
CA SER A 27 -9.37 2.09 -22.40
C SER A 27 -8.86 1.19 -21.24
N LYS A 28 -7.90 1.70 -20.46
CA LYS A 28 -7.43 0.98 -19.26
C LYS A 28 -8.50 0.87 -18.18
N THR A 29 -9.30 1.92 -17.98
CA THR A 29 -10.39 1.90 -17.01
C THR A 29 -11.43 0.86 -17.41
N GLU A 30 -11.84 0.84 -18.69
CA GLU A 30 -12.76 -0.17 -19.22
C GLU A 30 -12.21 -1.60 -19.07
N GLU A 31 -10.92 -1.80 -19.33
CA GLU A 31 -10.27 -3.10 -19.15
C GLU A 31 -10.29 -3.56 -17.67
N VAL A 32 -10.05 -2.62 -16.76
CA VAL A 32 -10.10 -2.89 -15.30
C VAL A 32 -11.53 -3.21 -14.88
N GLU A 33 -12.53 -2.45 -15.33
CA GLU A 33 -13.93 -2.70 -15.03
C GLU A 33 -14.37 -4.10 -15.49
N ILE A 34 -13.98 -4.52 -16.69
CA ILE A 34 -14.27 -5.86 -17.21
C ILE A 34 -13.61 -6.94 -16.32
N LYS A 35 -12.36 -6.74 -15.92
CA LYS A 35 -11.66 -7.69 -15.03
C LYS A 35 -12.29 -7.76 -13.64
N VAL A 36 -12.66 -6.62 -13.08
CA VAL A 36 -13.34 -6.56 -11.78
C VAL A 36 -14.69 -7.29 -11.85
N ASN A 37 -15.52 -6.99 -12.84
CA ASN A 37 -16.82 -7.65 -13.02
C ASN A 37 -16.67 -9.17 -13.19
N ARG A 38 -15.64 -9.63 -13.89
CA ARG A 38 -15.36 -11.07 -14.02
C ARG A 38 -14.99 -11.69 -12.67
N VAL A 39 -14.10 -11.04 -11.91
CA VAL A 39 -13.67 -11.56 -10.59
C VAL A 39 -14.85 -11.58 -9.61
N VAL A 40 -15.69 -10.55 -9.63
CA VAL A 40 -16.90 -10.48 -8.80
C VAL A 40 -17.85 -11.62 -9.16
N SER A 41 -18.13 -11.83 -10.45
CA SER A 41 -19.00 -12.91 -10.91
C SER A 41 -18.45 -14.29 -10.57
N ASP A 42 -17.17 -14.55 -10.86
CA ASP A 42 -16.53 -15.84 -10.55
C ASP A 42 -16.48 -16.09 -9.04
N GLY A 43 -16.20 -15.06 -8.25
CA GLY A 43 -16.19 -15.14 -6.79
C GLY A 43 -17.58 -15.42 -6.20
N THR A 44 -18.62 -14.71 -6.65
CA THR A 44 -20.00 -14.94 -6.23
C THR A 44 -20.45 -16.37 -6.56
N ASN A 45 -20.16 -16.85 -7.76
CA ASN A 45 -20.50 -18.20 -8.15
C ASN A 45 -19.80 -19.26 -7.28
N ARG A 46 -18.53 -19.05 -6.93
CA ARG A 46 -17.78 -19.96 -6.03
C ARG A 46 -18.32 -19.94 -4.60
N LEU A 47 -18.74 -18.78 -4.11
CA LEU A 47 -19.38 -18.68 -2.79
C LEU A 47 -20.69 -19.45 -2.77
N GLY A 48 -21.56 -19.29 -3.78
CA GLY A 48 -22.79 -20.04 -3.89
C GLY A 48 -22.55 -21.57 -3.96
N ASP A 49 -21.53 -22.03 -4.70
CA ASP A 49 -21.15 -23.45 -4.72
C ASP A 49 -20.67 -23.95 -3.34
N LEU A 50 -19.91 -23.13 -2.62
CA LEU A 50 -19.47 -23.48 -1.27
C LEU A 50 -20.62 -23.52 -0.26
N GLU A 51 -21.54 -22.57 -0.32
CA GLU A 51 -22.76 -22.54 0.52
C GLU A 51 -23.63 -23.76 0.26
N PHE A 52 -23.81 -24.11 -1.01
CA PHE A 52 -24.53 -25.32 -1.41
C PHE A 52 -23.87 -26.60 -0.83
N ARG A 53 -22.58 -26.75 -1.02
CA ARG A 53 -21.82 -27.92 -0.51
C ARG A 53 -21.78 -27.98 1.01
N LEU A 54 -21.72 -26.82 1.67
CA LEU A 54 -21.77 -26.74 3.12
C LEU A 54 -23.15 -27.19 3.64
N CYS A 55 -24.21 -26.77 2.95
CA CYS A 55 -25.58 -27.18 3.27
C CYS A 55 -25.76 -28.70 3.08
N GLU A 56 -25.25 -29.28 1.99
CA GLU A 56 -25.28 -30.73 1.79
C GLU A 56 -24.55 -31.52 2.89
N ALA A 57 -23.47 -30.95 3.42
CA ALA A 57 -22.69 -31.58 4.50
C ALA A 57 -23.27 -31.38 5.89
N THR A 58 -24.26 -30.50 6.06
CA THR A 58 -24.86 -30.13 7.36
C THR A 58 -26.21 -30.83 7.54
N GLU A 59 -26.35 -31.68 8.56
CA GLU A 59 -27.62 -32.32 8.88
C GLU A 59 -28.72 -31.29 9.22
N GLY A 60 -29.83 -31.31 8.47
CA GLY A 60 -30.98 -30.43 8.69
C GLY A 60 -30.99 -29.15 7.86
N CYS A 61 -30.00 -28.96 6.97
CA CYS A 61 -30.04 -27.88 6.00
C CYS A 61 -30.94 -28.25 4.80
N ASP A 62 -31.77 -27.32 4.37
CA ASP A 62 -32.63 -27.49 3.20
C ASP A 62 -32.06 -26.72 2.01
N VAL A 63 -31.45 -27.45 1.09
CA VAL A 63 -30.80 -26.91 -0.12
C VAL A 63 -31.81 -26.12 -1.00
N ALA A 64 -33.11 -26.44 -0.92
CA ALA A 64 -34.15 -25.73 -1.67
C ALA A 64 -34.50 -24.35 -1.08
N ASN A 65 -34.10 -24.08 0.13
CA ASN A 65 -34.32 -22.82 0.87
C ASN A 65 -33.05 -22.04 1.20
N LEU A 66 -31.96 -22.24 0.47
CA LEU A 66 -30.75 -21.42 0.58
C LEU A 66 -31.07 -19.98 0.15
N PRO A 67 -30.66 -18.98 0.95
CA PRO A 67 -30.77 -17.58 0.53
C PRO A 67 -29.88 -17.31 -0.70
N ASP A 68 -30.28 -16.34 -1.53
CA ASP A 68 -29.45 -15.91 -2.65
C ASP A 68 -28.10 -15.40 -2.13
N THR A 69 -27.01 -15.93 -2.68
CA THR A 69 -25.64 -15.50 -2.34
C THR A 69 -25.45 -14.03 -2.74
N PRO A 70 -25.14 -13.14 -1.80
CA PRO A 70 -24.93 -11.73 -2.14
C PRO A 70 -23.72 -11.56 -3.06
N THR A 71 -23.80 -10.62 -3.99
CA THR A 71 -22.70 -10.32 -4.91
C THR A 71 -21.48 -9.84 -4.14
N LEU A 72 -20.30 -10.36 -4.48
CA LEU A 72 -19.03 -9.90 -3.93
C LEU A 72 -18.84 -8.40 -4.25
N GLY A 73 -18.67 -7.58 -3.21
CA GLY A 73 -18.51 -6.14 -3.36
C GLY A 73 -19.78 -5.34 -3.06
N GLY A 74 -20.90 -6.01 -2.76
CA GLY A 74 -22.20 -5.38 -2.50
C GLY A 74 -22.85 -4.81 -3.77
N ASP A 75 -24.17 -4.61 -3.73
CA ASP A 75 -24.87 -3.92 -4.81
C ASP A 75 -24.48 -2.43 -4.81
N ALA A 76 -23.81 -2.01 -5.87
CA ALA A 76 -23.56 -0.60 -6.15
C ALA A 76 -24.88 0.04 -6.64
N GLY A 77 -25.81 0.28 -5.75
CA GLY A 77 -27.06 0.89 -6.16
C GLY A 77 -28.07 1.03 -5.03
N GLU A 78 -28.00 2.08 -4.27
CA GLU A 78 -29.03 3.07 -3.95
C GLU A 78 -28.50 3.94 -2.80
N PRO A 79 -28.65 5.26 -2.85
CA PRO A 79 -28.32 6.11 -1.71
C PRO A 79 -29.34 5.82 -0.61
N ILE A 80 -28.88 5.22 0.48
CA ILE A 80 -29.70 5.01 1.67
C ILE A 80 -30.08 6.39 2.22
N ALA A 81 -31.34 6.77 2.00
CA ALA A 81 -31.93 7.87 2.71
C ALA A 81 -31.91 7.53 4.21
N ALA A 82 -31.22 8.38 4.97
CA ALA A 82 -31.09 8.25 6.40
C ALA A 82 -32.46 8.34 7.08
N ASP A 83 -32.96 7.22 7.59
CA ASP A 83 -33.97 7.24 8.63
C ASP A 83 -33.25 7.20 9.99
N MET A 84 -33.30 8.32 10.68
CA MET A 84 -32.68 8.52 11.99
C MET A 84 -33.57 7.91 13.07
N GLY A 85 -33.39 6.62 13.33
CA GLY A 85 -33.83 5.98 14.53
C GLY A 85 -32.80 6.13 15.64
N VAL A 86 -33.10 7.01 16.61
CA VAL A 86 -32.33 7.17 17.85
C VAL A 86 -32.42 5.89 18.67
N VAL A 87 -31.30 5.17 18.80
CA VAL A 87 -31.10 4.16 19.85
C VAL A 87 -30.02 4.69 20.78
N GLU A 88 -30.45 4.96 22.02
CA GLU A 88 -29.57 5.36 23.12
C GLU A 88 -28.55 4.25 23.42
N THR A 89 -27.28 4.58 23.31
CA THR A 89 -26.16 3.73 23.78
C THR A 89 -25.88 3.96 25.26
N PRO A 90 -25.62 2.92 26.05
CA PRO A 90 -25.04 3.11 27.37
C PRO A 90 -23.56 3.49 27.18
N THR A 91 -23.23 4.62 27.74
CA THR A 91 -21.88 5.16 27.89
C THR A 91 -21.06 4.28 28.84
N ASP A 92 -19.93 3.77 28.41
CA ASP A 92 -18.83 3.42 29.31
C ASP A 92 -17.54 4.01 28.74
N PRO A 93 -16.76 4.74 29.57
CA PRO A 93 -15.65 5.54 29.10
C PRO A 93 -14.32 4.79 29.24
N ALA A 94 -13.74 4.39 28.13
CA ALA A 94 -12.32 4.17 28.06
C ALA A 94 -11.84 4.68 26.70
N ALA A 95 -11.30 5.91 26.74
CA ALA A 95 -10.50 6.43 25.66
C ALA A 95 -9.37 5.46 25.38
N ASP A 96 -9.35 4.90 24.17
CA ASP A 96 -8.10 4.44 23.60
C ASP A 96 -7.99 5.03 22.19
N GLU A 97 -6.80 5.51 21.94
CA GLU A 97 -6.35 6.32 20.84
C GLU A 97 -6.71 5.69 19.49
N GLY A 98 -7.27 6.52 18.58
CA GLY A 98 -7.79 6.16 17.27
C GLY A 98 -6.88 5.30 16.40
N GLY A 99 -6.84 4.01 16.67
CA GLY A 99 -6.42 3.00 15.74
C GLY A 99 -7.56 2.78 14.74
N ALA A 100 -7.35 3.12 13.47
CA ALA A 100 -8.26 2.71 12.43
C ALA A 100 -8.41 1.19 12.52
N GLU A 101 -9.64 0.71 12.74
CA GLU A 101 -9.94 -0.71 12.80
C GLU A 101 -9.60 -1.33 11.45
N LEU A 102 -8.59 -2.22 11.46
CA LEU A 102 -8.13 -2.88 10.25
C LEU A 102 -9.23 -3.80 9.70
N ALA A 103 -9.51 -3.69 8.42
CA ALA A 103 -10.35 -4.68 7.76
C ALA A 103 -9.67 -6.07 7.88
N ILE A 104 -10.45 -7.11 8.16
CA ILE A 104 -9.92 -8.48 8.33
C ILE A 104 -9.05 -8.91 7.14
N GLY A 105 -9.44 -8.55 5.91
CA GLY A 105 -8.67 -8.85 4.71
C GLY A 105 -7.32 -8.14 4.66
N GLU A 106 -7.26 -6.89 5.12
CA GLU A 106 -6.04 -6.09 5.18
C GLU A 106 -5.00 -6.73 6.09
N GLN A 107 -5.41 -7.10 7.31
CA GLN A 107 -4.52 -7.77 8.25
C GLN A 107 -4.03 -9.11 7.71
N MET A 108 -4.91 -9.92 7.11
CA MET A 108 -4.55 -11.22 6.54
C MET A 108 -3.55 -11.10 5.39
N ASP A 109 -3.71 -10.13 4.50
CA ASP A 109 -2.79 -9.92 3.37
C ASP A 109 -1.43 -9.45 3.87
N PHE A 110 -1.41 -8.58 4.87
CA PHE A 110 -0.17 -8.12 5.50
C PHE A 110 0.57 -9.27 6.20
N ASP A 111 -0.13 -10.07 7.01
CA ASP A 111 0.47 -11.20 7.73
C ASP A 111 1.01 -12.26 6.76
N ARG A 112 0.29 -12.52 5.65
CA ARG A 112 0.78 -13.41 4.59
C ARG A 112 2.08 -12.89 3.97
N ALA A 113 2.16 -11.59 3.67
CA ALA A 113 3.38 -10.99 3.12
C ALA A 113 4.56 -11.12 4.11
N LYS A 114 4.32 -10.94 5.42
CA LYS A 114 5.32 -11.16 6.49
C LYS A 114 5.77 -12.63 6.58
N GLU A 115 4.86 -13.58 6.43
CA GLU A 115 5.19 -15.00 6.43
C GLU A 115 6.09 -15.36 5.24
N VAL A 116 5.77 -14.83 4.06
CA VAL A 116 6.59 -15.01 2.85
C VAL A 116 7.97 -14.39 3.03
N LEU A 117 8.07 -13.20 3.64
CA LEU A 117 9.36 -12.58 3.98
C LEU A 117 10.17 -13.47 4.94
N ALA A 118 9.52 -13.99 5.98
CA ALA A 118 10.16 -14.88 6.96
C ALA A 118 10.60 -16.22 6.36
N SER A 119 9.93 -16.71 5.32
CA SER A 119 10.32 -17.92 4.58
C SER A 119 11.55 -17.74 3.70
N GLY A 120 11.99 -16.48 3.47
CA GLY A 120 13.13 -16.14 2.62
C GLY A 120 12.79 -15.99 1.15
N ASP A 121 11.52 -16.05 0.75
CA ASP A 121 11.10 -15.71 -0.61
C ASP A 121 10.98 -14.19 -0.77
N PHE A 122 12.14 -13.53 -0.82
CA PHE A 122 12.22 -12.08 -0.83
C PHE A 122 11.56 -11.45 -2.07
N ARG A 123 11.55 -12.16 -3.22
CA ARG A 123 10.88 -11.66 -4.43
C ARG A 123 9.37 -11.62 -4.23
N ALA A 124 8.80 -12.74 -3.82
CA ALA A 124 7.36 -12.81 -3.57
C ALA A 124 6.94 -11.86 -2.44
N ALA A 125 7.75 -11.72 -1.38
CA ALA A 125 7.49 -10.79 -0.29
C ALA A 125 7.45 -9.33 -0.78
N ALA A 126 8.45 -8.89 -1.55
CA ALA A 126 8.49 -7.54 -2.11
C ALA A 126 7.26 -7.24 -2.99
N ASP A 127 6.85 -8.20 -3.82
CA ASP A 127 5.68 -8.06 -4.69
C ASP A 127 4.37 -8.02 -3.88
N GLN A 128 4.26 -8.82 -2.81
CA GLN A 128 3.07 -8.81 -1.94
C GLN A 128 2.95 -7.51 -1.15
N PHE A 129 4.02 -6.97 -0.56
CA PHE A 129 4.00 -5.67 0.10
C PHE A 129 3.69 -4.53 -0.88
N ALA A 130 4.24 -4.56 -2.11
CA ALA A 130 3.89 -3.59 -3.14
C ALA A 130 2.41 -3.66 -3.54
N THR A 131 1.83 -4.86 -3.57
CA THR A 131 0.41 -5.07 -3.83
C THR A 131 -0.43 -4.56 -2.67
N PHE A 132 -0.02 -4.84 -1.43
CA PHE A 132 -0.67 -4.36 -0.21
C PHE A 132 -0.79 -2.82 -0.21
N ALA A 133 0.30 -2.10 -0.47
CA ALA A 133 0.29 -0.64 -0.51
C ALA A 133 -0.67 -0.06 -1.56
N LYS A 134 -0.88 -0.76 -2.68
CA LYS A 134 -1.83 -0.36 -3.72
C LYS A 134 -3.28 -0.70 -3.38
N SER A 135 -3.50 -1.84 -2.71
CA SER A 135 -4.85 -2.32 -2.37
C SER A 135 -5.44 -1.59 -1.17
N TYR A 136 -4.58 -1.16 -0.24
CA TYR A 136 -4.98 -0.53 1.02
C TYR A 136 -4.35 0.86 1.21
N PRO A 137 -4.67 1.84 0.36
CA PRO A 137 -4.12 3.18 0.48
C PRO A 137 -4.59 3.83 1.78
N GLY A 138 -3.63 4.34 2.56
CA GLY A 138 -3.93 4.96 3.87
C GLY A 138 -4.07 3.98 5.04
N SER A 139 -3.78 2.70 4.83
CA SER A 139 -3.69 1.70 5.88
C SER A 139 -2.73 2.14 7.00
N PRO A 140 -3.07 1.91 8.27
CA PRO A 140 -2.13 2.09 9.38
C PRO A 140 -0.89 1.18 9.27
N LEU A 141 -0.98 0.06 8.51
CA LEU A 141 0.12 -0.86 8.23
C LEU A 141 0.99 -0.43 7.04
N SER A 142 0.61 0.60 6.27
CA SER A 142 1.34 1.03 5.07
C SER A 142 2.81 1.34 5.34
N GLN A 143 3.12 1.98 6.49
CA GLN A 143 4.51 2.28 6.86
C GLN A 143 5.33 1.00 7.04
N GLU A 144 4.80 0.04 7.81
CA GLU A 144 5.47 -1.24 8.04
C GLU A 144 5.57 -2.05 6.74
N ALA A 145 4.54 -2.02 5.89
CA ALA A 145 4.55 -2.69 4.59
C ALA A 145 5.66 -2.16 3.69
N SER A 146 5.78 -0.83 3.54
CA SER A 146 6.84 -0.22 2.72
C SER A 146 8.24 -0.48 3.33
N PHE A 147 8.37 -0.48 4.66
CA PHE A 147 9.61 -0.84 5.33
C PHE A 147 10.01 -2.29 5.04
N ASN A 148 9.10 -3.26 5.23
CA ASN A 148 9.35 -4.67 4.96
C ASN A 148 9.61 -4.95 3.46
N GLN A 149 8.97 -4.20 2.56
CA GLN A 149 9.30 -4.22 1.14
C GLN A 149 10.76 -3.82 0.91
N GLY A 150 11.22 -2.75 1.56
CA GLY A 150 12.61 -2.31 1.53
C GLY A 150 13.58 -3.39 2.01
N GLU A 151 13.25 -4.07 3.10
CA GLU A 151 14.05 -5.19 3.63
C GLU A 151 14.14 -6.35 2.62
N ALA A 152 13.02 -6.75 2.02
CA ALA A 152 12.99 -7.79 1.01
C ALA A 152 13.86 -7.43 -0.22
N LEU A 153 13.74 -6.19 -0.70
CA LEU A 153 14.51 -5.68 -1.84
C LEU A 153 16.02 -5.57 -1.53
N THR A 154 16.36 -5.24 -0.29
CA THR A 154 17.77 -5.25 0.19
C THR A 154 18.36 -6.65 0.12
N GLN A 155 17.61 -7.68 0.57
CA GLN A 155 18.06 -9.08 0.47
C GLN A 155 18.24 -9.56 -0.98
N LEU A 156 17.52 -8.98 -1.92
CA LEU A 156 17.66 -9.24 -3.36
C LEU A 156 18.83 -8.46 -4.01
N GLY A 157 19.48 -7.54 -3.28
CA GLY A 157 20.49 -6.65 -3.83
C GLY A 157 19.91 -5.55 -4.74
N GLU A 158 18.60 -5.31 -4.69
CA GLU A 158 17.93 -4.26 -5.44
C GLU A 158 17.97 -2.92 -4.69
N THR A 159 19.18 -2.45 -4.38
CA THR A 159 19.44 -1.31 -3.49
C THR A 159 18.67 -0.04 -3.90
N ALA A 160 18.53 0.25 -5.20
CA ALA A 160 17.81 1.43 -5.66
C ALA A 160 16.29 1.33 -5.42
N ASN A 161 15.72 0.14 -5.54
CA ASN A 161 14.31 -0.10 -5.24
C ASN A 161 14.07 -0.13 -3.72
N ALA A 162 14.99 -0.71 -2.96
CA ALA A 162 14.97 -0.70 -1.49
C ALA A 162 14.99 0.74 -0.96
N ALA A 163 15.87 1.60 -1.48
CA ALA A 163 15.92 3.01 -1.10
C ALA A 163 14.58 3.73 -1.31
N ARG A 164 13.89 3.45 -2.42
CA ARG A 164 12.54 4.02 -2.68
C ARG A 164 11.51 3.54 -1.66
N ALA A 165 11.52 2.24 -1.33
CA ALA A 165 10.60 1.68 -0.35
C ALA A 165 10.82 2.25 1.05
N TYR A 166 12.08 2.41 1.47
CA TYR A 166 12.41 3.07 2.74
C TYR A 166 12.01 4.56 2.76
N LEU A 167 12.20 5.27 1.64
CA LEU A 167 11.75 6.65 1.51
C LEU A 167 10.21 6.74 1.62
N GLU A 168 9.49 5.81 1.01
CA GLU A 168 8.03 5.75 1.11
C GLU A 168 7.58 5.47 2.54
N ALA A 169 8.20 4.51 3.23
CA ALA A 169 7.95 4.21 4.63
C ALA A 169 8.17 5.42 5.54
N PHE A 170 9.26 6.17 5.32
CA PHE A 170 9.54 7.38 6.08
C PHE A 170 8.57 8.52 5.76
N SER A 171 8.34 8.81 4.48
CA SER A 171 7.50 9.93 4.05
C SER A 171 6.02 9.72 4.35
N GLY A 172 5.55 8.48 4.34
CA GLY A 172 4.16 8.15 4.65
C GLY A 172 3.80 8.43 6.11
N LYS A 173 4.73 8.24 7.06
CA LYS A 173 4.54 8.53 8.49
C LYS A 173 5.86 8.92 9.15
N PRO A 174 6.28 10.21 9.03
CA PRO A 174 7.60 10.65 9.47
C PRO A 174 7.88 10.55 10.99
N ASP A 175 6.83 10.45 11.79
CA ASP A 175 6.88 10.28 13.25
C ASP A 175 6.40 8.89 13.70
N GLY A 176 6.23 7.97 12.75
CA GLY A 176 5.77 6.61 13.02
C GLY A 176 6.86 5.70 13.60
N PRO A 177 6.48 4.51 14.06
CA PRO A 177 7.41 3.58 14.74
C PRO A 177 8.57 3.13 13.84
N PHE A 178 8.39 3.08 12.53
CA PHE A 178 9.44 2.69 11.58
C PHE A 178 10.20 3.88 10.97
N ALA A 179 9.87 5.13 11.32
CA ALA A 179 10.42 6.31 10.67
C ALA A 179 11.94 6.41 10.84
N GLY A 180 12.46 6.25 12.06
CA GLY A 180 13.89 6.34 12.35
C GLY A 180 14.70 5.24 11.67
N GLU A 181 14.18 4.02 11.65
CA GLU A 181 14.83 2.89 11.00
C GLU A 181 14.77 3.01 9.47
N SER A 182 13.63 3.41 8.90
CA SER A 182 13.49 3.67 7.47
C SER A 182 14.47 4.74 6.97
N LEU A 183 14.63 5.82 7.73
CA LEU A 183 15.56 6.90 7.38
C LEU A 183 17.02 6.42 7.46
N LEU A 184 17.37 5.62 8.47
CA LEU A 184 18.70 4.99 8.58
C LEU A 184 18.99 4.08 7.36
N LYS A 185 18.05 3.17 7.06
CA LYS A 185 18.19 2.23 5.93
C LYS A 185 18.26 2.95 4.58
N LEU A 186 17.47 4.01 4.41
CA LEU A 186 17.56 4.88 3.24
C LEU A 186 18.97 5.48 3.09
N GLY A 187 19.51 6.04 4.16
CA GLY A 187 20.86 6.62 4.14
C GLY A 187 21.96 5.59 3.82
N GLN A 188 21.84 4.38 4.37
CA GLN A 188 22.74 3.27 4.05
C GLN A 188 22.63 2.85 2.57
N ALA A 189 21.41 2.69 2.06
CA ALA A 189 21.18 2.35 0.65
C ALA A 189 21.71 3.42 -0.31
N LEU A 190 21.57 4.71 0.02
CA LEU A 190 22.17 5.81 -0.75
C LEU A 190 23.71 5.72 -0.76
N GLY A 191 24.31 5.36 0.38
CA GLY A 191 25.76 5.13 0.47
C GLY A 191 26.24 3.97 -0.42
N GLU A 192 25.52 2.86 -0.43
CA GLU A 192 25.79 1.70 -1.31
C GLU A 192 25.65 2.05 -2.80
N LEU A 193 24.73 2.95 -3.14
CA LEU A 193 24.56 3.47 -4.51
C LEU A 193 25.64 4.49 -4.92
N GLY A 194 26.59 4.81 -4.01
CA GLY A 194 27.61 5.81 -4.24
C GLY A 194 27.15 7.26 -4.15
N GLN A 195 25.93 7.49 -3.68
CA GLN A 195 25.36 8.81 -3.43
C GLN A 195 25.77 9.31 -2.03
N THR A 196 27.09 9.42 -1.81
CA THR A 196 27.66 9.73 -0.50
C THR A 196 27.17 11.06 0.08
N PRO A 197 27.07 12.18 -0.68
CA PRO A 197 26.56 13.43 -0.13
C PRO A 197 25.13 13.33 0.41
N GLU A 198 24.24 12.67 -0.34
CA GLU A 198 22.85 12.46 0.02
C GLU A 198 22.73 11.49 1.21
N ALA A 199 23.56 10.44 1.22
CA ALA A 199 23.66 9.51 2.34
C ALA A 199 24.06 10.23 3.64
N CYS A 200 25.09 11.09 3.59
CA CYS A 200 25.54 11.86 4.75
C CYS A 200 24.45 12.78 5.31
N VAL A 201 23.73 13.47 4.44
CA VAL A 201 22.60 14.33 4.84
C VAL A 201 21.48 13.49 5.47
N THR A 202 21.11 12.39 4.82
CA THR A 202 20.02 11.51 5.31
C THR A 202 20.37 10.87 6.66
N LEU A 203 21.59 10.37 6.82
CA LEU A 203 22.06 9.79 8.09
C LEU A 203 22.18 10.85 9.19
N GLY A 204 22.60 12.08 8.86
CA GLY A 204 22.64 13.20 9.81
C GLY A 204 21.24 13.56 10.33
N GLU A 205 20.22 13.48 9.47
CA GLU A 205 18.84 13.73 9.82
C GLU A 205 18.33 12.70 10.84
N VAL A 206 18.80 11.43 10.81
CA VAL A 206 18.45 10.41 11.83
C VAL A 206 18.86 10.89 13.22
N GLY A 207 20.09 11.40 13.37
CA GLY A 207 20.57 11.91 14.65
C GLY A 207 19.81 13.15 15.15
N THR A 208 19.34 13.97 14.21
CA THR A 208 18.58 15.20 14.53
C THR A 208 17.14 14.90 14.96
N ARG A 209 16.47 14.00 14.24
CA ARG A 209 15.04 13.72 14.47
C ARG A 209 14.79 12.64 15.52
N PHE A 210 15.70 11.70 15.63
CA PHE A 210 15.57 10.54 16.53
C PHE A 210 16.75 10.45 17.50
N PRO A 211 17.05 11.53 18.26
CA PRO A 211 18.18 11.52 19.20
C PRO A 211 18.01 10.41 20.24
N ASP A 212 19.13 9.96 20.78
CA ASP A 212 19.16 8.94 21.87
C ASP A 212 18.59 7.56 21.50
N THR A 213 18.43 7.30 20.19
CA THR A 213 17.99 5.99 19.67
C THR A 213 19.17 5.16 19.16
N LEU A 214 18.99 3.85 19.07
CA LEU A 214 19.96 2.96 18.39
C LEU A 214 20.14 3.35 16.93
N ASN A 215 19.08 3.83 16.28
CA ASN A 215 19.16 4.30 14.89
C ASN A 215 20.10 5.48 14.74
N ALA A 216 20.10 6.44 15.66
CA ALA A 216 21.04 7.56 15.67
C ALA A 216 22.49 7.11 15.84
N THR A 217 22.73 6.15 16.74
CA THR A 217 24.06 5.57 16.94
C THR A 217 24.53 4.85 15.68
N ASN A 218 23.70 4.03 15.06
CA ASN A 218 24.00 3.30 13.83
C ASN A 218 24.23 4.26 12.65
N ALA A 219 23.46 5.37 12.57
CA ALA A 219 23.66 6.40 11.57
C ALA A 219 25.04 7.06 11.69
N GLN A 220 25.50 7.37 12.91
CA GLN A 220 26.84 7.91 13.14
C GLN A 220 27.94 6.95 12.67
N VAL A 221 27.78 5.64 12.95
CA VAL A 221 28.73 4.62 12.48
C VAL A 221 28.74 4.56 10.96
N ALA A 222 27.57 4.57 10.31
CA ALA A 222 27.47 4.59 8.86
C ALA A 222 28.11 5.84 8.25
N MET A 223 27.87 7.03 8.83
CA MET A 223 28.49 8.29 8.42
C MET A 223 30.03 8.23 8.49
N GLN A 224 30.57 7.65 9.57
CA GLN A 224 32.02 7.47 9.70
C GLN A 224 32.59 6.55 8.60
N GLY A 225 31.86 5.45 8.31
CA GLY A 225 32.23 4.52 7.24
C GLY A 225 32.24 5.16 5.83
N LEU A 226 31.33 6.10 5.60
CA LEU A 226 31.21 6.85 4.34
C LEU A 226 32.16 8.06 4.26
N GLY A 227 32.85 8.42 5.35
CA GLY A 227 33.72 9.60 5.41
C GLY A 227 32.95 10.92 5.44
N CYS A 228 31.75 10.94 5.96
CA CYS A 228 30.94 12.15 6.15
C CYS A 228 31.67 13.14 7.08
N GLN A 229 31.63 14.43 6.73
CA GLN A 229 32.23 15.53 7.49
C GLN A 229 31.16 16.36 8.18
#